data_cf4d6983b6d01c2a72b1085765460e27
#
_entry.id   cf4d6983b6d01c2a72b1085765460e27
#
_cell.length_a   1.000
_cell.length_b   1.000
_cell.length_c   1.000
_cell.angle_alpha   90.00
_cell.angle_beta   90.00
_cell.angle_gamma   90.00
#
_symmetry.space_group_name_H-M   'P 1'
#
loop_
_entity.id
_entity.type
_entity.pdbx_description
1 polymer ?
#
loop_
_entity_poly.entity_id
_entity_poly.type
_entity_poly.pdbx_seq_one_letter_code
_entity_poly.pdbx_strand_id
1 'polypeptide(L)'
;MSTLANNEGLRASRVCFSYGNKRIIDNITLELKPGTLTALVGPNGAGKSTLLHLLQGRLQRDSGLVECNSSITVMPQRASIDWTFPITVFEMVRLGGKSFEHQPGKQLAKQLLMRVGMEQLAQRRLSDLSGGQQQRVLLARALMQQTGVLLLDEPCSAIDPPTREHLLSVMREQADAGQTLLVSSHDWGSALDSYDKVLVLDNKLLANGTPSEVREKLSDLTCMMGSHCCG
;
A
#
# COMPACT_ATOMS: atom_id res chain seq x y z
N MET A 1 -14.71 -1.86 -17.50
CA MET A 1 -13.36 -1.62 -18.10
C MET A 1 -13.05 -0.13 -18.35
N SER A 2 -13.61 0.84 -17.61
CA SER A 2 -13.56 2.25 -18.04
C SER A 2 -12.91 3.24 -17.05
N THR A 3 -12.41 2.82 -15.89
CA THR A 3 -11.86 3.75 -14.88
C THR A 3 -10.34 3.88 -14.88
N LEU A 4 -9.63 3.00 -15.54
CA LEU A 4 -8.15 3.02 -15.59
C LEU A 4 -7.60 3.81 -16.79
N ALA A 5 -8.41 4.12 -17.79
CA ALA A 5 -7.97 4.76 -19.05
C ALA A 5 -7.38 6.18 -18.89
N ASN A 6 -7.63 6.86 -17.76
CA ASN A 6 -7.13 8.21 -17.47
C ASN A 6 -6.32 8.26 -16.17
N ASN A 7 -5.65 7.18 -15.80
CA ASN A 7 -4.78 7.20 -14.63
C ASN A 7 -3.46 7.91 -14.98
N GLU A 8 -3.26 9.11 -14.45
CA GLU A 8 -2.03 9.91 -14.61
C GLU A 8 -1.04 9.70 -13.45
N GLY A 9 -1.36 8.74 -12.54
CA GLY A 9 -0.56 8.50 -11.35
C GLY A 9 -0.84 9.53 -10.24
N LEU A 10 0.17 9.73 -9.39
CA LEU A 10 0.09 10.65 -8.26
C LEU A 10 1.41 11.40 -8.11
N ARG A 11 1.34 12.71 -7.89
CA ARG A 11 2.49 13.57 -7.59
C ARG A 11 2.32 14.25 -6.24
N ALA A 12 3.40 14.29 -5.48
CA ALA A 12 3.49 15.07 -4.25
C ALA A 12 4.72 15.97 -4.33
N SER A 13 4.54 17.26 -3.99
CA SER A 13 5.59 18.28 -4.10
C SER A 13 5.75 19.00 -2.77
N ARG A 14 6.93 18.85 -2.16
CA ARG A 14 7.34 19.51 -0.91
C ARG A 14 6.32 19.37 0.22
N VAL A 15 5.74 18.19 0.37
CA VAL A 15 4.74 17.89 1.40
C VAL A 15 5.38 17.87 2.76
N CYS A 16 4.80 18.62 3.70
CA CYS A 16 5.19 18.66 5.11
C CYS A 16 3.97 18.39 5.99
N PHE A 17 4.22 17.73 7.13
CA PHE A 17 3.18 17.47 8.13
C PHE A 17 3.75 17.27 9.53
N SER A 18 3.05 17.80 10.54
CA SER A 18 3.41 17.68 11.95
C SER A 18 2.20 17.24 12.78
N TYR A 19 2.43 16.45 13.82
CA TYR A 19 1.48 16.28 14.91
C TYR A 19 1.92 17.22 16.07
N GLY A 20 1.15 18.29 16.29
CA GLY A 20 1.57 19.34 17.21
C GLY A 20 2.94 19.90 16.82
N ASN A 21 3.91 19.85 17.74
CA ASN A 21 5.26 20.34 17.49
C ASN A 21 6.21 19.30 16.88
N LYS A 22 5.75 18.06 16.65
CA LYS A 22 6.60 16.99 16.12
C LYS A 22 6.44 16.87 14.61
N ARG A 23 7.50 17.23 13.86
CA ARG A 23 7.56 17.00 12.41
C ARG A 23 7.61 15.51 12.11
N ILE A 24 6.65 15.00 11.30
CA ILE A 24 6.58 13.60 10.90
C ILE A 24 6.94 13.45 9.43
N ILE A 25 6.49 14.35 8.58
CA ILE A 25 6.80 14.38 7.15
C ILE A 25 7.47 15.72 6.86
N ASP A 26 8.68 15.67 6.30
CA ASP A 26 9.49 16.85 6.07
C ASP A 26 9.95 16.91 4.61
N ASN A 27 9.34 17.86 3.86
CA ASN A 27 9.70 18.21 2.49
C ASN A 27 9.71 17.02 1.51
N ILE A 28 8.67 16.17 1.54
CA ILE A 28 8.56 15.02 0.66
C ILE A 28 8.15 15.44 -0.74
N THR A 29 8.97 15.04 -1.73
CA THR A 29 8.65 15.15 -3.16
C THR A 29 8.76 13.77 -3.79
N LEU A 30 7.68 13.27 -4.39
CA LEU A 30 7.62 11.97 -5.03
C LEU A 30 6.67 11.96 -6.22
N GLU A 31 6.88 11.01 -7.11
CA GLU A 31 6.00 10.71 -8.24
C GLU A 31 5.76 9.21 -8.30
N LEU A 32 4.49 8.82 -8.35
CA LEU A 32 4.03 7.47 -8.61
C LEU A 32 3.48 7.43 -10.03
N LYS A 33 4.18 6.74 -10.92
CA LYS A 33 3.79 6.65 -12.34
C LYS A 33 2.62 5.66 -12.51
N PRO A 34 1.77 5.87 -13.52
CA PRO A 34 0.73 4.90 -13.89
C PRO A 34 1.32 3.52 -14.17
N GLY A 35 0.61 2.48 -13.76
CA GLY A 35 1.02 1.10 -14.03
C GLY A 35 2.28 0.65 -13.29
N THR A 36 2.67 1.32 -12.20
CA THR A 36 3.84 0.94 -11.42
C THR A 36 3.49 0.39 -10.04
N LEU A 37 4.27 -0.57 -9.59
CA LEU A 37 4.27 -1.11 -8.24
C LEU A 37 5.47 -0.53 -7.48
N THR A 38 5.22 0.41 -6.55
CA THR A 38 6.24 1.12 -5.78
C THR A 38 6.25 0.65 -4.33
N ALA A 39 7.42 0.30 -3.79
CA ALA A 39 7.60 0.03 -2.36
C ALA A 39 7.86 1.34 -1.58
N LEU A 40 7.27 1.48 -0.41
CA LEU A 40 7.57 2.50 0.58
C LEU A 40 8.15 1.82 1.82
N VAL A 41 9.45 1.88 2.00
CA VAL A 41 10.15 1.21 3.10
C VAL A 41 10.71 2.21 4.10
N GLY A 42 10.90 1.77 5.32
CA GLY A 42 11.43 2.59 6.41
C GLY A 42 11.13 1.99 7.77
N PRO A 43 11.80 2.43 8.83
CA PRO A 43 11.59 1.93 10.19
C PRO A 43 10.17 2.22 10.71
N ASN A 44 9.83 1.59 11.84
CA ASN A 44 8.60 1.93 12.53
C ASN A 44 8.68 3.38 13.03
N GLY A 45 7.60 4.14 12.83
CA GLY A 45 7.57 5.57 13.15
C GLY A 45 8.14 6.50 12.09
N ALA A 46 8.68 6.00 10.97
CA ALA A 46 9.20 6.81 9.86
C ALA A 46 8.16 7.70 9.15
N GLY A 47 6.88 7.52 9.45
CA GLY A 47 5.79 8.30 8.84
C GLY A 47 5.10 7.63 7.65
N LYS A 48 5.33 6.33 7.38
CA LYS A 48 4.75 5.62 6.22
C LYS A 48 3.22 5.74 6.16
N SER A 49 2.51 5.32 7.20
CA SER A 49 1.03 5.42 7.25
C SER A 49 0.54 6.87 7.18
N THR A 50 1.27 7.80 7.83
CA THR A 50 0.98 9.23 7.76
C THR A 50 1.09 9.75 6.34
N LEU A 51 2.14 9.37 5.62
CA LEU A 51 2.33 9.73 4.21
C LEU A 51 1.18 9.18 3.34
N LEU A 52 0.79 7.91 3.50
CA LEU A 52 -0.35 7.35 2.76
C LEU A 52 -1.64 8.14 3.01
N HIS A 53 -1.93 8.54 4.25
CA HIS A 53 -3.10 9.37 4.59
C HIS A 53 -3.03 10.78 4.02
N LEU A 54 -1.84 11.40 3.95
CA LEU A 54 -1.62 12.70 3.32
C LEU A 54 -1.83 12.64 1.81
N LEU A 55 -1.33 11.58 1.15
CA LEU A 55 -1.50 11.36 -0.29
C LEU A 55 -2.97 11.13 -0.65
N GLN A 56 -3.73 10.47 0.22
CA GLN A 56 -5.19 10.30 0.05
C GLN A 56 -5.98 11.59 0.31
N GLY A 57 -5.40 12.57 0.98
CA GLY A 57 -6.10 13.78 1.45
C GLY A 57 -6.94 13.59 2.73
N ARG A 58 -6.75 12.46 3.45
CA ARG A 58 -7.41 12.22 4.74
C ARG A 58 -6.82 13.06 5.88
N LEU A 59 -5.53 13.38 5.78
CA LEU A 59 -4.85 14.32 6.66
C LEU A 59 -4.57 15.61 5.91
N GLN A 60 -4.80 16.75 6.56
CA GLN A 60 -4.46 18.04 6.01
C GLN A 60 -2.97 18.30 6.22
N ARG A 61 -2.24 18.49 5.13
CA ARG A 61 -0.82 18.83 5.15
C ARG A 61 -0.59 20.24 5.65
N ASP A 62 0.57 20.50 6.31
CA ASP A 62 0.99 21.82 6.73
C ASP A 62 1.39 22.69 5.52
N SER A 63 2.06 22.07 4.53
CA SER A 63 2.49 22.70 3.29
C SER A 63 2.71 21.69 2.18
N GLY A 64 2.96 22.18 0.96
CA GLY A 64 3.16 21.37 -0.24
C GLY A 64 1.89 21.09 -1.01
N LEU A 65 1.99 20.29 -2.08
CA LEU A 65 0.90 19.97 -2.99
C LEU A 65 0.84 18.46 -3.24
N VAL A 66 -0.36 17.91 -3.36
CA VAL A 66 -0.62 16.55 -3.84
C VAL A 66 -1.60 16.66 -5.00
N GLU A 67 -1.22 16.10 -6.14
CA GLU A 67 -1.97 16.11 -7.38
C GLU A 67 -2.26 14.67 -7.81
N CYS A 68 -3.53 14.37 -8.04
CA CYS A 68 -3.98 13.08 -8.56
C CYS A 68 -5.32 13.27 -9.27
N ASN A 69 -5.35 12.92 -10.56
CA ASN A 69 -6.58 13.02 -11.36
C ASN A 69 -7.42 11.73 -11.30
N SER A 70 -6.93 10.72 -10.59
CA SER A 70 -7.63 9.45 -10.39
C SER A 70 -8.16 9.31 -8.97
N SER A 71 -9.15 8.45 -8.79
CA SER A 71 -9.60 8.08 -7.45
C SER A 71 -8.51 7.30 -6.71
N ILE A 72 -8.37 7.58 -5.42
CA ILE A 72 -7.39 6.97 -4.53
C ILE A 72 -8.10 6.09 -3.51
N THR A 73 -7.65 4.86 -3.36
CA THR A 73 -8.04 3.97 -2.25
C THR A 73 -6.86 3.75 -1.32
N VAL A 74 -7.11 3.78 -0.02
CA VAL A 74 -6.16 3.31 0.99
C VAL A 74 -6.68 2.02 1.61
N MET A 75 -5.87 0.99 1.61
CA MET A 75 -6.10 -0.20 2.42
C MET A 75 -5.79 0.13 3.89
N PRO A 76 -6.77 0.06 4.80
CA PRO A 76 -6.53 0.39 6.20
C PRO A 76 -5.66 -0.68 6.88
N GLN A 77 -4.96 -0.28 7.93
CA GLN A 77 -4.28 -1.24 8.80
C GLN A 77 -5.29 -2.17 9.47
N ARG A 78 -4.90 -3.43 9.65
CA ARG A 78 -5.72 -4.45 10.28
C ARG A 78 -6.24 -4.04 11.68
N ALA A 79 -5.41 -3.36 12.47
CA ALA A 79 -5.75 -2.90 13.82
C ALA A 79 -6.89 -1.85 13.86
N SER A 80 -7.18 -1.19 12.74
CA SER A 80 -8.27 -0.20 12.66
C SER A 80 -9.65 -0.79 12.32
N ILE A 81 -9.74 -2.11 12.16
CA ILE A 81 -10.96 -2.81 11.78
C ILE A 81 -11.52 -3.56 12.99
N ASP A 82 -12.83 -3.42 13.22
CA ASP A 82 -13.55 -4.26 14.18
C ASP A 82 -13.83 -5.64 13.55
N TRP A 83 -13.00 -6.61 13.87
CA TRP A 83 -13.13 -7.98 13.38
C TRP A 83 -14.24 -8.79 14.06
N THR A 84 -14.85 -8.25 15.12
CA THR A 84 -15.99 -8.90 15.79
C THR A 84 -17.32 -8.56 15.11
N PHE A 85 -17.31 -7.65 14.15
CA PHE A 85 -18.50 -7.25 13.40
C PHE A 85 -19.13 -8.48 12.70
N PRO A 86 -20.46 -8.71 12.86
CA PRO A 86 -21.10 -9.98 12.50
C PRO A 86 -21.40 -10.12 11.00
N ILE A 87 -20.39 -9.94 10.16
CA ILE A 87 -20.48 -10.14 8.69
C ILE A 87 -19.51 -11.23 8.24
N THR A 88 -19.78 -11.76 7.05
CA THR A 88 -18.95 -12.74 6.37
C THR A 88 -17.78 -12.08 5.62
N VAL A 89 -16.78 -12.89 5.28
CA VAL A 89 -15.66 -12.49 4.41
C VAL A 89 -16.16 -11.92 3.08
N PHE A 90 -17.16 -12.56 2.47
CA PHE A 90 -17.75 -12.11 1.22
C PHE A 90 -18.40 -10.74 1.33
N GLU A 91 -19.19 -10.52 2.40
CA GLU A 91 -19.81 -9.23 2.67
C GLU A 91 -18.78 -8.13 2.91
N MET A 92 -17.72 -8.43 3.68
CA MET A 92 -16.64 -7.48 3.92
C MET A 92 -15.96 -7.02 2.63
N VAL A 93 -15.68 -7.93 1.69
CA VAL A 93 -15.10 -7.57 0.40
C VAL A 93 -16.09 -6.73 -0.41
N ARG A 94 -17.37 -7.10 -0.42
CA ARG A 94 -18.41 -6.35 -1.14
C ARG A 94 -18.60 -4.92 -0.64
N LEU A 95 -18.38 -4.65 0.65
CA LEU A 95 -18.40 -3.30 1.20
C LEU A 95 -17.32 -2.38 0.61
N GLY A 96 -16.30 -2.93 -0.07
CA GLY A 96 -15.34 -2.14 -0.85
C GLY A 96 -15.91 -1.59 -2.17
N GLY A 97 -17.00 -2.17 -2.69
CA GLY A 97 -17.56 -1.77 -3.98
C GLY A 97 -18.49 -0.54 -3.92
N LYS A 98 -18.69 0.08 -5.06
CA LYS A 98 -19.55 1.28 -5.19
C LYS A 98 -21.06 1.00 -4.99
N SER A 99 -21.48 -0.24 -5.13
CA SER A 99 -22.89 -0.65 -4.94
C SER A 99 -22.96 -2.08 -4.40
N PHE A 100 -23.62 -2.22 -3.26
CA PHE A 100 -23.76 -3.52 -2.58
C PHE A 100 -24.69 -4.50 -3.31
N GLU A 101 -25.69 -4.00 -4.04
CA GLU A 101 -26.74 -4.84 -4.64
C GLU A 101 -26.47 -5.29 -6.09
N HIS A 102 -25.53 -4.68 -6.79
CA HIS A 102 -25.28 -4.95 -8.21
C HIS A 102 -24.67 -6.34 -8.45
N GLN A 103 -25.24 -7.09 -9.41
CA GLN A 103 -24.74 -8.43 -9.79
C GLN A 103 -23.27 -8.44 -10.23
N PRO A 104 -22.78 -7.46 -11.03
CA PRO A 104 -21.37 -7.37 -11.37
C PRO A 104 -20.46 -7.28 -10.14
N GLY A 105 -20.91 -6.59 -9.06
CA GLY A 105 -20.17 -6.49 -7.81
C GLY A 105 -20.05 -7.82 -7.06
N LYS A 106 -21.07 -8.68 -7.11
CA LYS A 106 -21.01 -10.03 -6.51
C LYS A 106 -20.00 -10.91 -7.23
N GLN A 107 -19.98 -10.87 -8.56
CA GLN A 107 -19.04 -11.68 -9.34
C GLN A 107 -17.59 -11.21 -9.15
N LEU A 108 -17.37 -9.89 -9.15
CA LEU A 108 -16.05 -9.32 -8.87
C LEU A 108 -15.54 -9.72 -7.48
N ALA A 109 -16.38 -9.64 -6.43
CA ALA A 109 -16.00 -10.05 -5.09
C ALA A 109 -15.57 -11.52 -5.02
N LYS A 110 -16.29 -12.43 -5.71
CA LYS A 110 -15.88 -13.84 -5.82
C LYS A 110 -14.53 -14.01 -6.51
N GLN A 111 -14.32 -13.33 -7.63
CA GLN A 111 -13.05 -13.35 -8.35
C GLN A 111 -11.88 -12.83 -7.49
N LEU A 112 -12.09 -11.73 -6.76
CA LEU A 112 -11.08 -11.17 -5.88
C LEU A 112 -10.76 -12.09 -4.71
N LEU A 113 -11.77 -12.73 -4.11
CA LEU A 113 -11.55 -13.73 -3.06
C LEU A 113 -10.75 -14.93 -3.57
N MET A 114 -11.04 -15.40 -4.78
CA MET A 114 -10.25 -16.46 -5.43
C MET A 114 -8.79 -16.00 -5.64
N ARG A 115 -8.58 -14.81 -6.16
CA ARG A 115 -7.23 -14.25 -6.40
C ARG A 115 -6.39 -14.11 -5.13
N VAL A 116 -6.99 -13.81 -3.98
CA VAL A 116 -6.27 -13.74 -2.70
C VAL A 116 -6.30 -15.07 -1.92
N GLY A 117 -6.77 -16.16 -2.51
CA GLY A 117 -6.85 -17.50 -1.89
C GLY A 117 -7.81 -17.58 -0.71
N MET A 118 -8.95 -16.87 -0.77
CA MET A 118 -9.96 -16.80 0.29
C MET A 118 -11.34 -17.33 -0.15
N GLU A 119 -11.45 -17.90 -1.32
CA GLU A 119 -12.73 -18.35 -1.90
C GLU A 119 -13.48 -19.33 -0.99
N GLN A 120 -12.80 -20.35 -0.47
CA GLN A 120 -13.41 -21.36 0.40
C GLN A 120 -13.84 -20.81 1.76
N LEU A 121 -13.34 -19.64 2.16
CA LEU A 121 -13.67 -18.97 3.41
C LEU A 121 -14.70 -17.85 3.22
N ALA A 122 -15.27 -17.69 2.03
CA ALA A 122 -16.16 -16.57 1.68
C ALA A 122 -17.37 -16.42 2.63
N GLN A 123 -17.91 -17.54 3.15
CA GLN A 123 -19.06 -17.55 4.07
C GLN A 123 -18.64 -17.56 5.55
N ARG A 124 -17.34 -17.62 5.85
CA ARG A 124 -16.84 -17.60 7.23
C ARG A 124 -17.01 -16.21 7.83
N ARG A 125 -17.25 -16.13 9.15
CA ARG A 125 -17.30 -14.86 9.88
C ARG A 125 -15.92 -14.23 9.98
N LEU A 126 -15.86 -12.89 10.03
CA LEU A 126 -14.59 -12.16 10.17
C LEU A 126 -13.85 -12.52 11.47
N SER A 127 -14.59 -12.75 12.56
CA SER A 127 -14.05 -13.13 13.88
C SER A 127 -13.21 -14.43 13.86
N ASP A 128 -13.49 -15.30 12.89
CA ASP A 128 -12.90 -16.64 12.82
C ASP A 128 -11.62 -16.67 11.97
N LEU A 129 -11.16 -15.52 11.48
CA LEU A 129 -10.02 -15.41 10.60
C LEU A 129 -8.70 -15.23 11.37
N SER A 130 -7.65 -15.92 10.92
CA SER A 130 -6.27 -15.63 11.31
C SER A 130 -5.83 -14.24 10.82
N GLY A 131 -4.76 -13.67 11.43
CA GLY A 131 -4.23 -12.36 11.02
C GLY A 131 -3.85 -12.27 9.54
N GLY A 132 -3.23 -13.31 8.99
CA GLY A 132 -2.90 -13.36 7.56
C GLY A 132 -4.14 -13.48 6.66
N GLN A 133 -5.19 -14.18 7.12
CA GLN A 133 -6.47 -14.24 6.42
C GLN A 133 -7.17 -12.88 6.41
N GLN A 134 -7.17 -12.17 7.54
CA GLN A 134 -7.68 -10.81 7.66
C GLN A 134 -6.99 -9.85 6.67
N GLN A 135 -5.67 -9.96 6.54
CA GLN A 135 -4.88 -9.13 5.63
C GLN A 135 -5.27 -9.37 4.15
N ARG A 136 -5.46 -10.65 3.78
CA ARG A 136 -5.93 -11.03 2.43
C ARG A 136 -7.33 -10.48 2.12
N VAL A 137 -8.23 -10.50 3.10
CA VAL A 137 -9.59 -9.93 2.96
C VAL A 137 -9.53 -8.42 2.77
N LEU A 138 -8.65 -7.70 3.50
CA LEU A 138 -8.48 -6.26 3.33
C LEU A 138 -7.93 -5.90 1.96
N LEU A 139 -6.98 -6.68 1.44
CA LEU A 139 -6.47 -6.49 0.08
C LEU A 139 -7.60 -6.70 -0.95
N ALA A 140 -8.36 -7.79 -0.87
CA ALA A 140 -9.49 -8.03 -1.76
C ALA A 140 -10.53 -6.89 -1.70
N ARG A 141 -10.83 -6.38 -0.49
CA ARG A 141 -11.73 -5.23 -0.30
C ARG A 141 -11.19 -3.95 -0.93
N ALA A 142 -9.88 -3.70 -0.84
CA ALA A 142 -9.26 -2.54 -1.47
C ALA A 142 -9.33 -2.63 -3.00
N LEU A 143 -9.03 -3.81 -3.58
CA LEU A 143 -9.13 -4.08 -5.01
C LEU A 143 -10.58 -3.94 -5.54
N MET A 144 -11.57 -4.23 -4.70
CA MET A 144 -12.99 -4.10 -5.07
C MET A 144 -13.39 -2.67 -5.47
N GLN A 145 -12.65 -1.65 -5.01
CA GLN A 145 -12.95 -0.24 -5.31
C GLN A 145 -12.59 0.17 -6.73
N GLN A 146 -11.75 -0.59 -7.43
CA GLN A 146 -11.35 -0.34 -8.83
C GLN A 146 -10.87 1.11 -9.06
N THR A 147 -10.03 1.64 -8.19
CA THR A 147 -9.47 2.99 -8.27
C THR A 147 -8.19 3.03 -9.11
N GLY A 148 -7.84 4.20 -9.66
CA GLY A 148 -6.61 4.37 -10.42
C GLY A 148 -5.36 4.27 -9.56
N VAL A 149 -5.43 4.75 -8.29
CA VAL A 149 -4.32 4.70 -7.34
C VAL A 149 -4.72 3.88 -6.12
N LEU A 150 -3.86 2.95 -5.71
CA LEU A 150 -4.05 2.07 -4.57
C LEU A 150 -2.85 2.20 -3.60
N LEU A 151 -3.13 2.69 -2.40
CA LEU A 151 -2.16 2.85 -1.33
C LEU A 151 -2.39 1.74 -0.30
N LEU A 152 -1.40 0.88 -0.11
CA LEU A 152 -1.49 -0.32 0.72
C LEU A 152 -0.58 -0.19 1.94
N ASP A 153 -1.18 -0.18 3.13
CA ASP A 153 -0.42 -0.09 4.39
C ASP A 153 -0.14 -1.48 4.94
N GLU A 154 1.09 -1.94 4.78
CA GLU A 154 1.60 -3.25 5.21
C GLU A 154 0.73 -4.45 4.77
N PRO A 155 0.37 -4.59 3.48
CA PRO A 155 -0.58 -5.60 3.01
C PRO A 155 -0.10 -7.04 3.23
N CYS A 156 1.20 -7.25 3.41
CA CYS A 156 1.82 -8.56 3.60
C CYS A 156 2.31 -8.80 5.04
N SER A 157 1.91 -7.97 6.02
CA SER A 157 2.30 -8.18 7.42
C SER A 157 1.67 -9.45 7.99
N ALA A 158 2.44 -10.20 8.79
CA ALA A 158 2.02 -11.47 9.42
C ALA A 158 1.54 -12.55 8.43
N ILE A 159 2.09 -12.55 7.21
CA ILE A 159 1.82 -13.52 6.14
C ILE A 159 3.08 -14.36 5.90
N ASP A 160 2.89 -15.67 5.71
CA ASP A 160 3.95 -16.61 5.37
C ASP A 160 4.56 -16.31 4.00
N PRO A 161 5.84 -16.67 3.76
CA PRO A 161 6.53 -16.33 2.52
C PRO A 161 5.83 -16.76 1.24
N PRO A 162 5.31 -18.01 1.08
CA PRO A 162 4.62 -18.41 -0.15
C PRO A 162 3.35 -17.59 -0.43
N THR A 163 2.56 -17.31 0.62
CA THR A 163 1.36 -16.47 0.49
C THR A 163 1.73 -15.01 0.17
N ARG A 164 2.83 -14.49 0.72
CA ARG A 164 3.34 -13.15 0.41
C ARG A 164 3.69 -13.03 -1.07
N GLU A 165 4.46 -13.97 -1.63
CA GLU A 165 4.81 -14.00 -3.06
C GLU A 165 3.56 -14.01 -3.94
N HIS A 166 2.57 -14.82 -3.57
CA HIS A 166 1.30 -14.85 -4.28
C HIS A 166 0.57 -13.49 -4.23
N LEU A 167 0.51 -12.80 -3.08
CA LEU A 167 -0.11 -11.48 -3.00
C LEU A 167 0.67 -10.42 -3.77
N LEU A 168 2.01 -10.51 -3.79
CA LEU A 168 2.85 -9.65 -4.64
C LEU A 168 2.52 -9.85 -6.12
N SER A 169 2.33 -11.11 -6.58
CA SER A 169 1.90 -11.37 -7.97
C SER A 169 0.53 -10.76 -8.27
N VAL A 170 -0.42 -10.84 -7.34
CA VAL A 170 -1.74 -10.19 -7.48
C VAL A 170 -1.60 -8.66 -7.61
N MET A 171 -0.73 -8.05 -6.81
CA MET A 171 -0.48 -6.59 -6.89
C MET A 171 0.24 -6.23 -8.19
N ARG A 172 1.19 -7.04 -8.67
CA ARG A 172 1.86 -6.87 -9.97
C ARG A 172 0.85 -6.89 -11.12
N GLU A 173 -0.05 -7.88 -11.16
CA GLU A 173 -1.10 -7.96 -12.16
C GLU A 173 -1.99 -6.70 -12.19
N GLN A 174 -2.24 -6.06 -11.02
CA GLN A 174 -2.97 -4.80 -10.98
C GLN A 174 -2.15 -3.64 -11.57
N ALA A 175 -0.84 -3.59 -11.30
CA ALA A 175 0.03 -2.60 -11.90
C ALA A 175 0.10 -2.78 -13.42
N ASP A 176 0.29 -4.00 -13.91
CA ASP A 176 0.33 -4.33 -15.34
C ASP A 176 -1.01 -4.00 -16.04
N ALA A 177 -2.12 -4.03 -15.31
CA ALA A 177 -3.42 -3.58 -15.78
C ALA A 177 -3.59 -2.04 -15.77
N GLY A 178 -2.55 -1.28 -15.41
CA GLY A 178 -2.52 0.20 -15.44
C GLY A 178 -2.85 0.87 -14.12
N GLN A 179 -3.07 0.12 -13.02
CA GLN A 179 -3.27 0.70 -11.69
C GLN A 179 -1.93 1.17 -11.10
N THR A 180 -1.92 2.27 -10.37
CA THR A 180 -0.73 2.76 -9.65
C THR A 180 -0.77 2.25 -8.21
N LEU A 181 0.26 1.52 -7.77
CA LEU A 181 0.33 0.96 -6.43
C LEU A 181 1.50 1.54 -5.63
N LEU A 182 1.22 1.95 -4.38
CA LEU A 182 2.22 2.27 -3.37
C LEU A 182 2.01 1.33 -2.17
N VAL A 183 3.01 0.52 -1.87
CA VAL A 183 2.95 -0.53 -0.84
C VAL A 183 3.93 -0.21 0.26
N SER A 184 3.43 0.07 1.48
CA SER A 184 4.34 0.19 2.63
C SER A 184 4.80 -1.19 3.10
N SER A 185 6.08 -1.29 3.43
CA SER A 185 6.70 -2.50 3.97
C SER A 185 7.81 -2.14 4.95
N HIS A 186 8.11 -3.07 5.84
CA HIS A 186 9.31 -3.03 6.68
C HIS A 186 10.40 -4.00 6.17
N ASP A 187 10.12 -4.75 5.10
CA ASP A 187 11.07 -5.68 4.51
C ASP A 187 12.10 -4.96 3.63
N TRP A 188 13.38 -5.31 3.83
CA TRP A 188 14.52 -4.75 3.11
C TRP A 188 15.23 -5.77 2.19
N GLY A 189 14.75 -7.00 2.17
CA GLY A 189 15.38 -8.12 1.49
C GLY A 189 15.10 -8.21 0.00
N SER A 190 15.26 -9.43 -0.54
CA SER A 190 15.02 -9.76 -1.96
C SER A 190 13.57 -9.51 -2.41
N ALA A 191 12.61 -9.43 -1.49
CA ALA A 191 11.23 -9.07 -1.82
C ALA A 191 11.10 -7.70 -2.53
N LEU A 192 12.07 -6.79 -2.35
CA LEU A 192 12.10 -5.50 -3.05
C LEU A 192 12.31 -5.63 -4.56
N ASP A 193 12.89 -6.74 -5.03
CA ASP A 193 13.12 -6.96 -6.47
C ASP A 193 11.84 -7.12 -7.28
N SER A 194 10.71 -7.38 -6.61
CA SER A 194 9.39 -7.45 -7.22
C SER A 194 8.77 -6.08 -7.52
N TYR A 195 9.40 -4.98 -7.08
CA TYR A 195 8.89 -3.63 -7.26
C TYR A 195 9.65 -2.89 -8.38
N ASP A 196 8.96 -2.00 -9.08
CA ASP A 196 9.57 -1.14 -10.11
C ASP A 196 10.41 -0.04 -9.48
N LYS A 197 9.98 0.41 -8.29
CA LYS A 197 10.56 1.54 -7.59
C LYS A 197 10.51 1.34 -6.08
N VAL A 198 11.50 1.86 -5.38
CA VAL A 198 11.59 1.85 -3.92
C VAL A 198 11.78 3.27 -3.42
N LEU A 199 10.95 3.66 -2.46
CA LEU A 199 11.05 4.92 -1.71
C LEU A 199 11.47 4.56 -0.28
N VAL A 200 12.59 5.12 0.17
CA VAL A 200 13.07 4.96 1.55
C VAL A 200 12.70 6.18 2.37
N LEU A 201 11.88 5.98 3.38
CA LEU A 201 11.34 7.04 4.21
C LEU A 201 11.88 6.94 5.65
N ASP A 202 12.37 8.07 6.15
CA ASP A 202 12.58 8.33 7.59
C ASP A 202 12.36 9.83 7.82
N ASN A 203 11.12 10.23 8.07
CA ASN A 203 10.62 11.60 8.07
C ASN A 203 10.87 12.36 6.74
N LYS A 204 11.95 12.05 6.04
CA LYS A 204 12.36 12.53 4.71
C LYS A 204 12.52 11.34 3.77
N LEU A 205 12.52 11.60 2.47
CA LEU A 205 12.95 10.58 1.50
C LEU A 205 14.49 10.50 1.51
N LEU A 206 15.02 9.40 2.01
CA LEU A 206 16.46 9.12 2.05
C LEU A 206 16.95 8.58 0.69
N ALA A 207 16.12 7.77 0.03
CA ALA A 207 16.40 7.23 -1.30
C ALA A 207 15.11 7.10 -2.11
N ASN A 208 15.25 7.15 -3.44
CA ASN A 208 14.19 7.02 -4.41
C ASN A 208 14.80 6.54 -5.73
N GLY A 209 14.46 5.32 -6.16
CA GLY A 209 15.02 4.71 -7.36
C GLY A 209 14.56 3.26 -7.54
N THR A 210 15.20 2.54 -8.45
CA THR A 210 15.03 1.09 -8.60
C THR A 210 15.57 0.35 -7.37
N PRO A 211 15.19 -0.91 -7.13
CA PRO A 211 15.73 -1.68 -6.01
C PRO A 211 17.27 -1.73 -5.96
N SER A 212 17.93 -1.84 -7.11
CA SER A 212 19.40 -1.86 -7.22
C SER A 212 20.02 -0.51 -6.82
N GLU A 213 19.52 0.60 -7.38
CA GLU A 213 19.99 1.96 -7.06
C GLU A 213 19.84 2.29 -5.57
N VAL A 214 18.71 1.86 -4.97
CA VAL A 214 18.47 2.09 -3.55
C VAL A 214 19.42 1.27 -2.67
N ARG A 215 19.70 -0.01 -3.03
CA ARG A 215 20.69 -0.83 -2.27
C ARG A 215 22.08 -0.24 -2.33
N GLU A 216 22.54 0.19 -3.51
CA GLU A 216 23.83 0.86 -3.68
C GLU A 216 23.93 2.11 -2.79
N LYS A 217 22.94 3.00 -2.88
CA LYS A 217 22.91 4.23 -2.09
C LYS A 217 22.89 3.98 -0.59
N LEU A 218 22.21 2.92 -0.11
CA LEU A 218 22.16 2.60 1.31
C LEU A 218 23.47 1.95 1.79
N SER A 219 24.14 1.15 0.96
CA SER A 219 25.45 0.61 1.28
C SER A 219 26.50 1.71 1.47
N ASP A 220 26.47 2.74 0.62
CA ASP A 220 27.34 3.91 0.74
C ASP A 220 27.06 4.69 2.03
N LEU A 221 25.80 4.90 2.39
CA LEU A 221 25.41 5.55 3.65
C LEU A 221 25.87 4.76 4.88
N THR A 222 25.78 3.43 4.84
CA THR A 222 26.25 2.56 5.93
C THR A 222 27.78 2.57 6.05
N CYS A 223 28.50 2.59 4.94
CA CYS A 223 29.96 2.76 4.92
C CYS A 223 30.38 4.12 5.48
N MET A 224 29.66 5.20 5.16
CA MET A 224 29.96 6.54 5.70
C MET A 224 29.68 6.66 7.21
N MET A 225 28.66 5.96 7.73
CA MET A 225 28.35 5.93 9.17
C MET A 225 29.29 4.96 9.94
N GLY A 226 29.76 3.90 9.31
CA GLY A 226 30.68 2.91 9.91
C GLY A 226 32.12 3.41 10.13
N SER A 227 32.54 4.45 9.42
CA SER A 227 33.87 5.04 9.56
C SER A 227 34.06 5.92 10.81
N HIS A 228 33.03 6.12 11.63
CA HIS A 228 33.10 6.92 12.87
C HIS A 228 33.07 6.07 14.16
N CYS A 229 33.11 4.72 14.08
CA CYS A 229 33.10 3.82 15.25
C CYS A 229 34.46 3.13 15.54
N CYS A 230 35.55 3.56 14.93
CA CYS A 230 36.91 3.12 15.26
C CYS A 230 37.79 4.34 15.46
N GLY A 231 37.74 4.88 16.67
CA GLY A 231 38.59 5.93 17.17
C GLY A 231 38.53 5.93 18.67
#